data_15f281e70b182225555bc9dbc412deac
#
_entry.id   15f281e70b182225555bc9dbc412deac
#
_cell.length_a   1.000
_cell.length_b   1.000
_cell.length_c   1.000
_cell.angle_alpha   90.00
_cell.angle_beta   90.00
_cell.angle_gamma   90.00
#
_symmetry.space_group_name_H-M   'P 1'
#
loop_
_entity.id
_entity.type
_entity.pdbx_description
1 polymer ?
#
loop_
_entity_poly.entity_id
_entity_poly.type
_entity_poly.pdbx_seq_one_letter_code
_entity_poly.pdbx_strand_id
1 'polypeptide(L)'
;MTEQLHFSELWPHWPELLAGLWVTVQLTVLATIGGLAIGILGAAIRSGRPGILSRVWGGYVEIIRNTPFVVQLFFIVFGLPNLGLKMTAGEAALLAMVVNLGAYSTEIVRAGIQVTPKGQWEAGRVLGLSLTQTFLRVVLPPALQRIYPALVSQCIIVMLGSSVVSQVSYEELTFAANLIQSRTFLSFEVYLVTTGIYLALSIAMRQLLMAAGRKWLGVQA
;
A
#
# COMPACT_ATOMS: atom_id res chain seq x y z
N MET A 1 -8.73 16.47 37.96
CA MET A 1 -7.29 16.79 37.77
C MET A 1 -7.13 17.18 36.34
N THR A 2 -6.91 18.46 36.03
CA THR A 2 -6.50 18.92 34.68
C THR A 2 -5.03 18.60 34.54
N GLU A 3 -4.70 17.47 33.92
CA GLU A 3 -3.32 17.21 33.52
C GLU A 3 -2.87 18.34 32.59
N GLN A 4 -1.86 19.09 33.00
CA GLN A 4 -1.26 20.09 32.12
C GLN A 4 -0.52 19.33 31.01
N LEU A 5 -0.82 19.65 29.77
CA LEU A 5 -0.18 19.04 28.60
C LEU A 5 1.25 19.59 28.45
N HIS A 6 2.23 18.68 28.35
CA HIS A 6 3.66 19.00 28.35
C HIS A 6 4.32 18.82 26.98
N PHE A 7 3.78 19.45 25.93
CA PHE A 7 4.33 19.35 24.58
C PHE A 7 5.78 19.84 24.44
N SER A 8 6.22 20.74 25.32
CA SER A 8 7.61 21.23 25.31
C SER A 8 8.64 20.13 25.61
N GLU A 9 8.25 19.08 26.33
CA GLU A 9 9.13 17.95 26.65
C GLU A 9 9.34 17.02 25.45
N LEU A 10 8.51 17.13 24.39
CA LEU A 10 8.71 16.36 23.15
C LEU A 10 9.75 17.00 22.22
N TRP A 11 10.12 18.26 22.42
CA TRP A 11 11.03 18.98 21.53
C TRP A 11 12.40 18.28 21.34
N PRO A 12 13.04 17.75 22.37
CA PRO A 12 14.28 17.00 22.22
C PRO A 12 14.15 15.71 21.39
N HIS A 13 12.95 15.14 21.27
CA HIS A 13 12.67 13.88 20.60
C HIS A 13 12.25 14.01 19.12
N TRP A 14 12.17 15.27 18.60
CA TRP A 14 11.86 15.49 17.17
C TRP A 14 12.78 14.73 16.21
N PRO A 15 14.10 14.63 16.42
CA PRO A 15 14.96 13.85 15.54
C PRO A 15 14.56 12.38 15.44
N GLU A 16 14.11 11.77 16.54
CA GLU A 16 13.66 10.37 16.57
C GLU A 16 12.35 10.20 15.75
N LEU A 17 11.38 11.11 15.91
CA LEU A 17 10.14 11.11 15.13
C LEU A 17 10.40 11.32 13.63
N LEU A 18 11.31 12.23 13.27
CA LEU A 18 11.66 12.48 11.88
C LEU A 18 12.40 11.30 11.25
N ALA A 19 13.27 10.62 12.00
CA ALA A 19 13.92 9.40 11.54
C ALA A 19 12.89 8.29 11.28
N GLY A 20 11.96 8.06 12.22
CA GLY A 20 10.87 7.10 12.04
C GLY A 20 9.95 7.46 10.87
N LEU A 21 9.61 8.75 10.70
CA LEU A 21 8.85 9.25 9.55
C LEU A 21 9.55 8.93 8.23
N TRP A 22 10.87 9.14 8.15
CA TRP A 22 11.63 8.83 6.95
C TRP A 22 11.57 7.34 6.60
N VAL A 23 11.70 6.46 7.59
CA VAL A 23 11.56 5.01 7.41
C VAL A 23 10.14 4.65 6.93
N THR A 24 9.10 5.25 7.52
CA THR A 24 7.70 5.09 7.08
C THR A 24 7.53 5.49 5.60
N VAL A 25 8.11 6.63 5.19
CA VAL A 25 8.05 7.10 3.80
C VAL A 25 8.76 6.13 2.85
N GLN A 26 9.97 5.70 3.18
CA GLN A 26 10.72 4.73 2.36
C GLN A 26 9.94 3.42 2.19
N LEU A 27 9.46 2.84 3.28
CA LEU A 27 8.69 1.62 3.28
C LEU A 27 7.42 1.75 2.43
N THR A 28 6.70 2.88 2.58
CA THR A 28 5.49 3.18 1.82
C THR A 28 5.76 3.30 0.32
N VAL A 29 6.82 4.02 -0.08
CA VAL A 29 7.16 4.19 -1.50
C VAL A 29 7.50 2.86 -2.13
N LEU A 30 8.37 2.06 -1.49
CA LEU A 30 8.77 0.75 -2.00
C LEU A 30 7.59 -0.21 -2.06
N ALA A 31 6.75 -0.24 -1.02
CA ALA A 31 5.54 -1.07 -0.99
C ALA A 31 4.53 -0.66 -2.06
N THR A 32 4.37 0.65 -2.30
CA THR A 32 3.47 1.18 -3.33
C THR A 32 3.93 0.74 -4.72
N ILE A 33 5.21 0.90 -5.03
CA ILE A 33 5.76 0.50 -6.34
C ILE A 33 5.60 -1.01 -6.54
N GLY A 34 6.07 -1.82 -5.59
CA GLY A 34 6.01 -3.28 -5.68
C GLY A 34 4.58 -3.81 -5.71
N GLY A 35 3.73 -3.31 -4.82
CA GLY A 35 2.33 -3.75 -4.70
C GLY A 35 1.49 -3.38 -5.93
N LEU A 36 1.64 -2.16 -6.48
CA LEU A 36 0.94 -1.78 -7.70
C LEU A 36 1.42 -2.59 -8.91
N ALA A 37 2.73 -2.86 -9.03
CA ALA A 37 3.26 -3.72 -10.10
C ALA A 37 2.65 -5.13 -10.04
N ILE A 38 2.63 -5.75 -8.85
CA ILE A 38 1.97 -7.06 -8.62
C ILE A 38 0.47 -6.96 -8.92
N GLY A 39 -0.18 -5.89 -8.50
CA GLY A 39 -1.61 -5.67 -8.72
C GLY A 39 -1.99 -5.60 -10.21
N ILE A 40 -1.26 -4.83 -11.01
CA ILE A 40 -1.48 -4.73 -12.45
C ILE A 40 -1.23 -6.06 -13.15
N LEU A 41 -0.12 -6.75 -12.81
CA LEU A 41 0.19 -8.08 -13.34
C LEU A 41 -0.91 -9.09 -13.00
N GLY A 42 -1.33 -9.12 -11.74
CA GLY A 42 -2.39 -10.01 -11.28
C GLY A 42 -3.73 -9.76 -11.96
N ALA A 43 -4.09 -8.49 -12.15
CA ALA A 43 -5.30 -8.11 -12.88
C ALA A 43 -5.25 -8.56 -14.34
N ALA A 44 -4.10 -8.41 -15.00
CA ALA A 44 -3.91 -8.89 -16.38
C ALA A 44 -4.07 -10.42 -16.47
N ILE A 45 -3.48 -11.17 -15.54
CA ILE A 45 -3.61 -12.64 -15.46
C ILE A 45 -5.07 -13.05 -15.24
N ARG A 46 -5.78 -12.40 -14.31
CA ARG A 46 -7.16 -12.73 -13.95
C ARG A 46 -8.21 -12.26 -14.95
N SER A 47 -7.89 -11.27 -15.77
CA SER A 47 -8.76 -10.77 -16.86
C SER A 47 -8.55 -11.51 -18.17
N GLY A 48 -7.52 -12.34 -18.26
CA GLY A 48 -7.21 -13.17 -19.43
C GLY A 48 -8.06 -14.46 -19.50
N ARG A 49 -7.55 -15.45 -20.25
CA ARG A 49 -8.22 -16.75 -20.36
C ARG A 49 -8.23 -17.48 -19.01
N PRO A 50 -9.36 -18.12 -18.63
CA PRO A 50 -9.41 -18.94 -17.43
C PRO A 50 -8.41 -20.10 -17.53
N GLY A 51 -7.53 -20.20 -16.53
CA GLY A 51 -6.47 -21.21 -16.48
C GLY A 51 -5.98 -21.44 -15.04
N ILE A 52 -5.02 -22.34 -14.86
CA ILE A 52 -4.44 -22.67 -13.54
C ILE A 52 -3.84 -21.41 -12.89
N LEU A 53 -3.08 -20.63 -13.65
CA LEU A 53 -2.43 -19.40 -13.15
C LEU A 53 -3.48 -18.39 -12.63
N SER A 54 -4.59 -18.19 -13.35
CA SER A 54 -5.68 -17.32 -12.92
C SER A 54 -6.35 -17.80 -11.62
N ARG A 55 -6.49 -19.13 -11.44
CA ARG A 55 -7.04 -19.72 -10.21
C ARG A 55 -6.09 -19.56 -9.02
N VAL A 56 -4.80 -19.86 -9.21
CA VAL A 56 -3.77 -19.70 -8.16
C VAL A 56 -3.70 -18.25 -7.72
N TRP A 57 -3.67 -17.30 -8.68
CA TRP A 57 -3.68 -15.88 -8.35
C TRP A 57 -4.95 -15.45 -7.64
N GLY A 58 -6.09 -16.03 -8.03
CA GLY A 58 -7.37 -15.84 -7.34
C GLY A 58 -7.30 -16.27 -5.87
N GLY A 59 -6.75 -17.46 -5.63
CA GLY A 59 -6.54 -17.97 -4.26
C GLY A 59 -5.64 -17.05 -3.43
N TYR A 60 -4.52 -16.57 -4.00
CA TYR A 60 -3.67 -15.57 -3.34
C TYR A 60 -4.45 -14.33 -2.93
N VAL A 61 -5.19 -13.73 -3.86
CA VAL A 61 -5.98 -12.52 -3.61
C VAL A 61 -7.02 -12.78 -2.52
N GLU A 62 -7.70 -13.92 -2.56
CA GLU A 62 -8.74 -14.27 -1.60
C GLU A 62 -8.17 -14.49 -0.20
N ILE A 63 -7.06 -15.23 -0.07
CA ILE A 63 -6.38 -15.45 1.21
C ILE A 63 -5.94 -14.12 1.82
N ILE A 64 -5.24 -13.29 1.06
CA ILE A 64 -4.68 -12.03 1.59
C ILE A 64 -5.79 -11.05 1.99
N ARG A 65 -6.86 -10.93 1.21
CA ARG A 65 -7.95 -9.99 1.50
C ARG A 65 -8.89 -10.44 2.63
N ASN A 66 -8.90 -11.73 2.96
CA ASN A 66 -9.73 -12.29 4.02
C ASN A 66 -8.94 -12.60 5.30
N THR A 67 -7.68 -12.18 5.40
CA THR A 67 -6.86 -12.32 6.61
C THR A 67 -6.36 -10.96 7.10
N PRO A 68 -6.23 -10.74 8.43
CA PRO A 68 -5.72 -9.48 8.97
C PRO A 68 -4.26 -9.24 8.57
N PHE A 69 -3.91 -7.99 8.24
CA PHE A 69 -2.55 -7.63 7.87
C PHE A 69 -1.51 -7.98 8.95
N VAL A 70 -1.84 -7.77 10.22
CA VAL A 70 -0.93 -8.10 11.33
C VAL A 70 -0.59 -9.60 11.38
N VAL A 71 -1.55 -10.46 11.06
CA VAL A 71 -1.34 -11.91 11.01
C VAL A 71 -0.44 -12.29 9.84
N GLN A 72 -0.63 -11.63 8.67
CA GLN A 72 0.25 -11.80 7.51
C GLN A 72 1.69 -11.39 7.84
N LEU A 73 1.87 -10.24 8.51
CA LEU A 73 3.17 -9.75 8.94
C LEU A 73 3.86 -10.77 9.87
N PHE A 74 3.15 -11.23 10.90
CA PHE A 74 3.71 -12.21 11.84
C PHE A 74 4.04 -13.56 11.18
N PHE A 75 3.21 -14.01 10.23
CA PHE A 75 3.52 -15.22 9.46
C PHE A 75 4.81 -15.04 8.65
N ILE A 76 5.02 -13.90 8.03
CA ILE A 76 6.23 -13.61 7.26
C ILE A 76 7.45 -13.53 8.19
N VAL A 77 7.35 -12.79 9.31
CA VAL A 77 8.47 -12.58 10.23
C VAL A 77 8.84 -13.86 11.00
N PHE A 78 7.88 -14.62 11.45
CA PHE A 78 8.12 -15.78 12.31
C PHE A 78 7.94 -17.12 11.60
N GLY A 79 7.10 -17.18 10.55
CA GLY A 79 6.82 -18.41 9.83
C GLY A 79 7.85 -18.72 8.74
N LEU A 80 8.22 -17.75 7.89
CA LEU A 80 9.15 -17.99 6.79
C LEU A 80 10.57 -18.41 7.24
N PRO A 81 11.14 -17.88 8.33
CA PRO A 81 12.44 -18.35 8.83
C PRO A 81 12.44 -19.85 9.17
N ASN A 82 11.32 -20.40 9.67
CA ASN A 82 11.19 -21.84 9.93
C ASN A 82 11.20 -22.68 8.64
N LEU A 83 10.93 -22.06 7.50
CA LEU A 83 11.04 -22.68 6.16
C LEU A 83 12.42 -22.42 5.52
N GLY A 84 13.37 -21.87 6.26
CA GLY A 84 14.73 -21.57 5.78
C GLY A 84 14.91 -20.19 5.12
N LEU A 85 13.83 -19.39 5.01
CA LEU A 85 13.86 -18.05 4.40
C LEU A 85 14.10 -16.98 5.47
N LYS A 86 15.36 -16.73 5.80
CA LYS A 86 15.75 -15.70 6.77
C LYS A 86 15.65 -14.32 6.14
N MET A 87 14.97 -13.41 6.83
CA MET A 87 14.78 -12.01 6.42
C MET A 87 15.00 -11.09 7.63
N THR A 88 15.46 -9.88 7.37
CA THR A 88 15.44 -8.79 8.36
C THR A 88 14.01 -8.31 8.60
N ALA A 89 13.76 -7.65 9.73
CA ALA A 89 12.45 -7.08 10.03
C ALA A 89 11.95 -6.13 8.91
N GLY A 90 12.86 -5.33 8.34
CA GLY A 90 12.53 -4.42 7.24
C GLY A 90 12.15 -5.13 5.94
N GLU A 91 12.88 -6.19 5.57
CA GLU A 91 12.56 -7.00 4.38
C GLU A 91 11.20 -7.71 4.55
N ALA A 92 10.96 -8.26 5.72
CA ALA A 92 9.70 -8.93 6.04
C ALA A 92 8.51 -7.94 6.04
N ALA A 93 8.71 -6.74 6.60
CA ALA A 93 7.74 -5.65 6.59
C ALA A 93 7.41 -5.22 5.14
N LEU A 94 8.44 -4.96 4.35
CA LEU A 94 8.27 -4.59 2.94
C LEU A 94 7.53 -5.68 2.17
N LEU A 95 7.93 -6.94 2.33
CA LEU A 95 7.28 -8.08 1.68
C LEU A 95 5.80 -8.17 2.07
N ALA A 96 5.48 -8.05 3.36
CA ALA A 96 4.10 -8.08 3.85
C ALA A 96 3.24 -6.97 3.21
N MET A 97 3.76 -5.74 3.19
CA MET A 97 3.06 -4.60 2.60
C MET A 97 2.89 -4.74 1.08
N VAL A 98 3.92 -5.21 0.37
CA VAL A 98 3.88 -5.46 -1.09
C VAL A 98 2.86 -6.53 -1.43
N VAL A 99 2.88 -7.66 -0.71
CA VAL A 99 1.93 -8.77 -0.89
C VAL A 99 0.50 -8.32 -0.60
N ASN A 100 0.30 -7.57 0.49
CA ASN A 100 -1.02 -7.06 0.86
C ASN A 100 -1.55 -6.08 -0.20
N LEU A 101 -0.79 -5.03 -0.54
CA LEU A 101 -1.19 -4.05 -1.55
C LEU A 101 -1.40 -4.71 -2.93
N GLY A 102 -0.56 -5.67 -3.29
CA GLY A 102 -0.66 -6.41 -4.55
C GLY A 102 -1.99 -7.14 -4.70
N ALA A 103 -2.46 -7.79 -3.64
CA ALA A 103 -3.75 -8.48 -3.64
C ALA A 103 -4.93 -7.52 -3.81
N TYR A 104 -4.96 -6.44 -3.02
CA TYR A 104 -6.01 -5.43 -3.11
C TYR A 104 -5.99 -4.70 -4.46
N SER A 105 -4.81 -4.30 -4.93
CA SER A 105 -4.65 -3.64 -6.23
C SER A 105 -5.04 -4.54 -7.40
N THR A 106 -4.75 -5.85 -7.32
CA THR A 106 -5.21 -6.84 -8.33
C THR A 106 -6.72 -6.74 -8.50
N GLU A 107 -7.47 -6.73 -7.42
CA GLU A 107 -8.93 -6.72 -7.49
C GLU A 107 -9.49 -5.37 -7.93
N ILE A 108 -8.90 -4.26 -7.45
CA ILE A 108 -9.29 -2.91 -7.88
C ILE A 108 -9.07 -2.76 -9.39
N VAL A 109 -7.91 -3.14 -9.92
CA VAL A 109 -7.60 -3.03 -11.36
C VAL A 109 -8.49 -3.98 -12.16
N ARG A 110 -8.69 -5.22 -11.71
CA ARG A 110 -9.58 -6.18 -12.35
C ARG A 110 -11.02 -5.66 -12.44
N ALA A 111 -11.54 -5.06 -11.37
CA ALA A 111 -12.87 -4.44 -11.39
C ALA A 111 -12.95 -3.31 -12.43
N GLY A 112 -11.92 -2.47 -12.54
CA GLY A 112 -11.84 -1.43 -13.57
C GLY A 112 -11.85 -1.97 -15.00
N ILE A 113 -11.14 -3.08 -15.22
CA ILE A 113 -11.12 -3.74 -16.54
C ILE A 113 -12.49 -4.33 -16.88
N GLN A 114 -13.17 -4.96 -15.91
CA GLN A 114 -14.47 -5.60 -16.12
C GLN A 114 -15.59 -4.62 -16.52
N VAL A 115 -15.55 -3.39 -16.01
CA VAL A 115 -16.52 -2.36 -16.39
C VAL A 115 -16.17 -1.67 -17.71
N THR A 116 -15.09 -2.09 -18.37
CA THR A 116 -14.70 -1.54 -19.68
C THR A 116 -15.65 -2.06 -20.76
N PRO A 117 -16.29 -1.17 -21.56
CA PRO A 117 -17.22 -1.56 -22.61
C PRO A 117 -16.60 -2.54 -23.61
N LYS A 118 -17.36 -3.58 -23.99
CA LYS A 118 -16.91 -4.58 -24.98
C LYS A 118 -16.45 -3.96 -26.30
N GLY A 119 -17.09 -2.84 -26.71
CA GLY A 119 -16.71 -2.11 -27.91
C GLY A 119 -15.26 -1.62 -27.93
N GLN A 120 -14.63 -1.37 -26.78
CA GLN A 120 -13.19 -1.04 -26.75
C GLN A 120 -12.30 -2.23 -27.13
N TRP A 121 -12.69 -3.43 -26.72
CA TRP A 121 -12.01 -4.66 -27.12
C TRP A 121 -12.20 -4.96 -28.61
N GLU A 122 -13.42 -4.75 -29.11
CA GLU A 122 -13.78 -4.92 -30.52
C GLU A 122 -13.06 -3.93 -31.41
N ALA A 123 -13.01 -2.65 -31.00
CA ALA A 123 -12.28 -1.61 -31.73
C ALA A 123 -10.78 -1.94 -31.88
N GLY A 124 -10.15 -2.45 -30.79
CA GLY A 124 -8.75 -2.90 -30.88
C GLY A 124 -8.55 -4.02 -31.89
N ARG A 125 -9.48 -4.98 -31.95
CA ARG A 125 -9.44 -6.09 -32.94
C ARG A 125 -9.62 -5.59 -34.37
N VAL A 126 -10.57 -4.70 -34.60
CA VAL A 126 -10.83 -4.09 -35.94
C VAL A 126 -9.59 -3.35 -36.42
N LEU A 127 -8.83 -2.69 -35.53
CA LEU A 127 -7.57 -2.02 -35.84
C LEU A 127 -6.38 -2.97 -36.01
N GLY A 128 -6.60 -4.30 -35.97
CA GLY A 128 -5.56 -5.31 -36.15
C GLY A 128 -4.59 -5.43 -34.97
N LEU A 129 -4.93 -4.89 -33.80
CA LEU A 129 -4.09 -4.98 -32.61
C LEU A 129 -4.14 -6.39 -32.01
N SER A 130 -2.99 -6.87 -31.54
CA SER A 130 -2.94 -8.09 -30.73
C SER A 130 -3.70 -7.90 -29.41
N LEU A 131 -4.10 -9.01 -28.75
CA LEU A 131 -4.80 -8.93 -27.45
C LEU A 131 -4.01 -8.11 -26.41
N THR A 132 -2.69 -8.29 -26.36
CA THR A 132 -1.80 -7.54 -25.47
C THR A 132 -1.77 -6.05 -25.83
N GLN A 133 -1.68 -5.72 -27.10
CA GLN A 133 -1.71 -4.32 -27.57
C GLN A 133 -3.04 -3.66 -27.28
N THR A 134 -4.14 -4.36 -27.53
CA THR A 134 -5.50 -3.90 -27.22
C THR A 134 -5.63 -3.65 -25.71
N PHE A 135 -5.17 -4.59 -24.88
CA PHE A 135 -5.18 -4.42 -23.42
C PHE A 135 -4.38 -3.20 -22.97
N LEU A 136 -3.10 -3.11 -23.38
CA LEU A 136 -2.20 -2.08 -22.88
C LEU A 136 -2.50 -0.68 -23.42
N ARG A 137 -2.99 -0.57 -24.66
CA ARG A 137 -3.16 0.73 -25.32
C ARG A 137 -4.60 1.24 -25.34
N VAL A 138 -5.60 0.35 -25.29
CA VAL A 138 -7.00 0.72 -25.46
C VAL A 138 -7.81 0.52 -24.17
N VAL A 139 -7.64 -0.61 -23.49
CA VAL A 139 -8.45 -0.99 -22.34
C VAL A 139 -7.88 -0.46 -21.00
N LEU A 140 -6.59 -0.67 -20.79
CA LEU A 140 -5.95 -0.35 -19.51
C LEU A 140 -5.92 1.16 -19.19
N PRO A 141 -5.61 2.09 -20.10
CA PRO A 141 -5.55 3.51 -19.75
C PRO A 141 -6.87 4.08 -19.22
N PRO A 142 -8.02 3.94 -19.89
CA PRO A 142 -9.29 4.45 -19.35
C PRO A 142 -9.77 3.64 -18.11
N ALA A 143 -9.42 2.36 -18.00
CA ALA A 143 -9.70 1.59 -16.79
C ALA A 143 -8.92 2.15 -15.59
N LEU A 144 -7.62 2.43 -15.76
CA LEU A 144 -6.80 3.04 -14.71
C LEU A 144 -7.32 4.42 -14.30
N GLN A 145 -7.72 5.27 -15.24
CA GLN A 145 -8.30 6.58 -14.90
C GLN A 145 -9.48 6.46 -13.93
N ARG A 146 -10.39 5.53 -14.19
CA ARG A 146 -11.60 5.33 -13.35
C ARG A 146 -11.29 4.82 -11.96
N ILE A 147 -10.33 3.91 -11.82
CA ILE A 147 -10.01 3.27 -10.55
C ILE A 147 -8.89 4.00 -9.78
N TYR A 148 -8.26 5.00 -10.40
CA TYR A 148 -7.11 5.68 -9.81
C TYR A 148 -7.38 6.22 -8.40
N PRO A 149 -8.51 6.88 -8.11
CA PRO A 149 -8.83 7.33 -6.76
C PRO A 149 -8.90 6.17 -5.74
N ALA A 150 -9.42 5.01 -6.15
CA ALA A 150 -9.47 3.83 -5.30
C ALA A 150 -8.06 3.25 -5.03
N LEU A 151 -7.17 3.25 -6.05
CA LEU A 151 -5.78 2.87 -5.87
C LEU A 151 -5.05 3.83 -4.93
N VAL A 152 -5.25 5.13 -5.08
CA VAL A 152 -4.68 6.15 -4.17
C VAL A 152 -5.14 5.89 -2.73
N SER A 153 -6.43 5.66 -2.52
CA SER A 153 -6.95 5.33 -1.18
C SER A 153 -6.32 4.06 -0.63
N GLN A 154 -6.14 3.03 -1.45
CA GLN A 154 -5.51 1.78 -1.01
C GLN A 154 -4.03 1.98 -0.66
N CYS A 155 -3.29 2.80 -1.40
CA CYS A 155 -1.91 3.15 -1.06
C CYS A 155 -1.82 3.88 0.30
N ILE A 156 -2.77 4.78 0.59
CA ILE A 156 -2.84 5.46 1.90
C ILE A 156 -3.16 4.46 3.01
N ILE A 157 -4.09 3.53 2.80
CA ILE A 157 -4.41 2.48 3.78
C ILE A 157 -3.17 1.64 4.11
N VAL A 158 -2.38 1.26 3.11
CA VAL A 158 -1.14 0.50 3.31
C VAL A 158 -0.08 1.35 4.03
N MET A 159 0.03 2.64 3.71
CA MET A 159 0.89 3.57 4.43
C MET A 159 0.50 3.67 5.91
N LEU A 160 -0.77 3.83 6.23
CA LEU A 160 -1.25 3.83 7.62
C LEU A 160 -1.04 2.45 8.28
N GLY A 161 -1.17 1.36 7.51
CA GLY A 161 -0.88 -0.01 7.94
C GLY A 161 0.59 -0.23 8.29
N SER A 162 1.53 0.62 7.83
CA SER A 162 2.93 0.52 8.23
C SER A 162 3.12 0.66 9.75
N SER A 163 2.21 1.37 10.44
CA SER A 163 2.22 1.49 11.90
C SER A 163 2.21 0.15 12.63
N VAL A 164 1.61 -0.89 12.03
CA VAL A 164 1.58 -2.25 12.58
C VAL A 164 2.96 -2.91 12.56
N VAL A 165 3.86 -2.44 11.68
CA VAL A 165 5.20 -3.01 11.54
C VAL A 165 6.07 -2.73 12.77
N SER A 166 5.73 -1.72 13.57
CA SER A 166 6.33 -1.46 14.89
C SER A 166 6.28 -2.69 15.81
N GLN A 167 5.27 -3.56 15.65
CA GLN A 167 5.09 -4.78 16.43
C GLN A 167 6.20 -5.84 16.22
N VAL A 168 6.96 -5.72 15.14
CA VAL A 168 8.10 -6.59 14.84
C VAL A 168 9.43 -5.85 15.00
N SER A 169 9.44 -4.82 15.84
CA SER A 169 10.62 -4.00 16.19
C SER A 169 11.28 -3.32 14.97
N TYR A 170 10.50 -2.97 13.95
CA TYR A 170 11.00 -2.16 12.86
C TYR A 170 10.81 -0.67 13.18
N GLU A 171 11.89 0.10 13.07
CA GLU A 171 12.00 1.46 13.61
C GLU A 171 11.32 2.52 12.71
N GLU A 172 10.03 2.31 12.41
CA GLU A 172 9.20 3.29 11.74
C GLU A 172 8.57 4.30 12.74
N LEU A 173 7.74 5.21 12.27
CA LEU A 173 7.21 6.34 13.05
C LEU A 173 6.48 5.91 14.35
N THR A 174 5.67 4.85 14.31
CA THR A 174 4.96 4.36 15.51
C THR A 174 5.93 3.71 16.49
N PHE A 175 6.97 3.02 16.01
CA PHE A 175 8.02 2.50 16.87
C PHE A 175 8.74 3.63 17.62
N ALA A 176 9.13 4.71 16.90
CA ALA A 176 9.74 5.89 17.53
C ALA A 176 8.82 6.51 18.58
N ALA A 177 7.52 6.64 18.27
CA ALA A 177 6.53 7.13 19.21
C ALA A 177 6.43 6.26 20.48
N ASN A 178 6.36 4.94 20.32
CA ASN A 178 6.31 3.99 21.43
C ASN A 178 7.56 4.08 22.32
N LEU A 179 8.74 4.25 21.70
CA LEU A 179 10.00 4.38 22.42
C LEU A 179 10.05 5.69 23.23
N ILE A 180 9.63 6.81 22.64
CA ILE A 180 9.53 8.10 23.35
C ILE A 180 8.54 7.99 24.50
N GLN A 181 7.35 7.46 24.24
CA GLN A 181 6.32 7.28 25.27
C GLN A 181 6.81 6.43 26.44
N SER A 182 7.55 5.36 26.18
CA SER A 182 8.06 4.48 27.24
C SER A 182 9.11 5.15 28.14
N ARG A 183 9.79 6.19 27.63
CA ARG A 183 10.82 6.95 28.38
C ARG A 183 10.25 8.17 29.10
N THR A 184 9.25 8.82 28.51
CA THR A 184 8.72 10.09 28.99
C THR A 184 7.40 9.96 29.73
N PHE A 185 6.68 8.86 29.53
CA PHE A 185 5.30 8.62 30.02
C PHE A 185 4.26 9.64 29.50
N LEU A 186 4.61 10.45 28.49
CA LEU A 186 3.74 11.43 27.83
C LEU A 186 2.87 10.79 26.77
N SER A 187 2.00 9.87 27.17
CA SER A 187 1.23 9.04 26.21
C SER A 187 0.33 9.87 25.30
N PHE A 188 -0.39 10.82 25.87
CA PHE A 188 -1.35 11.63 25.11
C PHE A 188 -0.63 12.54 24.10
N GLU A 189 0.40 13.26 24.53
CA GLU A 189 1.16 14.22 23.71
C GLU A 189 1.86 13.51 22.55
N VAL A 190 2.55 12.40 22.84
CA VAL A 190 3.28 11.62 21.84
C VAL A 190 2.33 11.09 20.77
N TYR A 191 1.23 10.44 21.15
CA TYR A 191 0.31 9.87 20.16
C TYR A 191 -0.51 10.94 19.44
N LEU A 192 -0.80 12.09 20.07
CA LEU A 192 -1.44 13.20 19.37
C LEU A 192 -0.53 13.77 18.28
N VAL A 193 0.75 14.00 18.60
CA VAL A 193 1.74 14.49 17.62
C VAL A 193 1.93 13.46 16.51
N THR A 194 2.10 12.19 16.85
CA THR A 194 2.25 11.09 15.87
C THR A 194 1.03 10.98 14.95
N THR A 195 -0.18 11.12 15.49
CA THR A 195 -1.43 11.18 14.71
C THR A 195 -1.42 12.34 13.74
N GLY A 196 -0.98 13.53 14.20
CA GLY A 196 -0.83 14.71 13.35
C GLY A 196 0.18 14.50 12.21
N ILE A 197 1.29 13.81 12.47
CA ILE A 197 2.30 13.48 11.45
C ILE A 197 1.72 12.49 10.41
N TYR A 198 1.04 11.42 10.85
CA TYR A 198 0.37 10.49 9.92
C TYR A 198 -0.71 11.17 9.09
N LEU A 199 -1.49 12.06 9.69
CA LEU A 199 -2.51 12.84 8.98
C LEU A 199 -1.88 13.72 7.91
N ALA A 200 -0.84 14.47 8.26
CA ALA A 200 -0.11 15.30 7.31
C ALA A 200 0.49 14.47 6.17
N LEU A 201 1.11 13.32 6.49
CA LEU A 201 1.66 12.39 5.51
C LEU A 201 0.57 11.84 4.58
N SER A 202 -0.60 11.46 5.12
CA SER A 202 -1.75 10.97 4.34
C SER A 202 -2.25 12.03 3.34
N ILE A 203 -2.39 13.27 3.81
CA ILE A 203 -2.83 14.39 2.98
C ILE A 203 -1.79 14.68 1.88
N ALA A 204 -0.51 14.74 2.25
CA ALA A 204 0.58 14.97 1.30
C ALA A 204 0.64 13.86 0.25
N MET A 205 0.59 12.59 0.67
CA MET A 205 0.59 11.43 -0.24
C MET A 205 -0.61 11.47 -1.19
N ARG A 206 -1.81 11.75 -0.67
CA ARG A 206 -3.01 11.89 -1.50
C ARG A 206 -2.86 12.97 -2.55
N GLN A 207 -2.39 14.15 -2.13
CA GLN A 207 -2.22 15.29 -3.05
C GLN A 207 -1.17 14.98 -4.13
N LEU A 208 -0.03 14.40 -3.75
CA LEU A 208 1.04 14.03 -4.68
C LEU A 208 0.57 12.96 -5.68
N LEU A 209 -0.07 11.89 -5.21
CA LEU A 209 -0.57 10.84 -6.10
C LEU A 209 -1.67 11.36 -7.01
N MET A 210 -2.64 12.14 -6.51
CA MET A 210 -3.70 12.73 -7.35
C MET A 210 -3.13 13.72 -8.36
N ALA A 211 -2.12 14.52 -8.00
CA ALA A 211 -1.43 15.39 -8.95
C ALA A 211 -0.70 14.59 -10.05
N ALA A 212 -0.03 13.50 -9.68
CA ALA A 212 0.58 12.58 -10.62
C ALA A 212 -0.47 11.95 -11.57
N GLY A 213 -1.60 11.50 -11.03
CA GLY A 213 -2.70 10.94 -11.82
C GLY A 213 -3.30 11.93 -12.82
N ARG A 214 -3.47 13.20 -12.42
CA ARG A 214 -3.91 14.26 -13.34
C ARG A 214 -2.90 14.48 -14.46
N LYS A 215 -1.61 14.55 -14.14
CA LYS A 215 -0.54 14.83 -15.10
C LYS A 215 -0.32 13.68 -16.10
N TRP A 216 -0.32 12.43 -15.61
CA TRP A 216 0.09 11.27 -16.42
C TRP A 216 -1.06 10.46 -16.99
N LEU A 217 -2.21 10.44 -16.32
CA LEU A 217 -3.37 9.62 -16.69
C LEU A 217 -4.58 10.48 -17.10
N GLY A 218 -4.54 11.80 -16.95
CA GLY A 218 -5.68 12.66 -17.23
C GLY A 218 -6.88 12.44 -16.30
N VAL A 219 -6.63 12.00 -15.06
CA VAL A 219 -7.68 11.79 -14.06
C VAL A 219 -8.35 13.11 -13.73
N GLN A 220 -9.67 13.19 -13.86
CA GLN A 220 -10.44 14.36 -13.43
C GLN A 220 -10.64 14.33 -11.91
N ALA A 221 -10.66 15.52 -11.29
CA ALA A 221 -10.84 15.65 -9.83
C ALA A 221 -12.30 15.39 -9.43
#